data_32ea847a709beef40677ee328ded8a0e
#
_entry.id   32ea847a709beef40677ee328ded8a0e
#
_cell.length_a   1.000
_cell.length_b   1.000
_cell.length_c   1.000
_cell.angle_alpha   90.00
_cell.angle_beta   90.00
_cell.angle_gamma   90.00
#
_symmetry.space_group_name_H-M   'P 1'
#
loop_
_entity.id
_entity.type
_entity.pdbx_description
1 polymer ?
#
loop_
_entity_poly.entity_id
_entity_poly.type
_entity_poly.pdbx_seq_one_letter_code
_entity_poly.pdbx_strand_id
1 'polypeptide(L)'
;MTATKKKPTKAHHKPAKARTVKPRRHRLHVPPGGASVTFSPTAMSQAMVDRLFWRAGFGPSANDRANWTGKPLDDAVDSLLNTPQGALLGAEPSNTGKPLDPTGNDTDLVLAWVDRMVRTPNPLVERMTFFWHRHWANSRVSVSPTQLLMNQNALLRKYSDLAANPDVSFRDMALEVSKDPSMLRYLNGESNVKGGPNENHGREFMELFTLGVNHVITGAKNYSENDVAQLAKSFTGWYIDDKDPANAKALFDSGRWFNGPKSVFGKLGNYNTDSVVDLVLGQDGHAPYIVKKLWGEFMPTPPPTATLQKLSADYVAGGRKIKPLLRSILTDPQLFESIDEPNMIKPPIVFVSGAMRAMGLGITSTGPADYLDSMGQVPYFPPTVAGWEGGLSWLNTNTALARFGFIGDVIGNAPNGSPAKVADVPNETPQAAFDRAFGAVGAPWMSAGTRAAIQDYAGRASVKSSKDRIARQVMLRTLMLAGPDAQVM
;
A
#
# COMPACT_ATOMS: atom_id res chain seq x y z
N MET A 1 20.67 56.62 48.16
CA MET A 1 19.91 55.41 48.55
C MET A 1 20.12 54.32 47.48
N THR A 2 21.00 53.39 47.81
CA THR A 2 21.52 52.33 46.91
C THR A 2 20.65 51.11 47.02
N ALA A 3 20.03 50.65 45.93
CA ALA A 3 19.23 49.43 45.87
C ALA A 3 20.04 48.29 45.26
N THR A 4 20.35 47.30 46.06
CA THR A 4 21.09 46.08 45.74
C THR A 4 20.19 45.09 44.99
N LYS A 5 20.59 44.71 43.75
CA LYS A 5 19.96 43.63 42.95
C LYS A 5 20.47 42.27 43.45
N LYS A 6 19.58 41.42 43.94
CA LYS A 6 19.83 39.97 44.17
C LYS A 6 19.72 39.21 42.85
N LYS A 7 20.77 38.40 42.50
CA LYS A 7 20.78 37.41 41.41
C LYS A 7 19.97 36.17 41.82
N PRO A 8 19.23 35.55 40.90
CA PRO A 8 18.62 34.26 41.17
C PRO A 8 19.61 33.10 41.00
N THR A 9 19.61 32.20 41.97
CA THR A 9 20.36 30.94 41.99
C THR A 9 19.77 29.94 41.01
N LYS A 10 20.58 29.42 40.07
CA LYS A 10 20.24 28.33 39.18
C LYS A 10 20.24 27.00 39.94
N ALA A 11 19.09 26.35 40.05
CA ALA A 11 18.98 24.96 40.47
C ALA A 11 19.33 24.03 39.30
N HIS A 12 20.41 23.25 39.46
CA HIS A 12 20.80 22.19 38.53
C HIS A 12 19.90 20.95 38.75
N HIS A 13 18.92 20.74 37.86
CA HIS A 13 18.26 19.43 37.75
C HIS A 13 19.15 18.49 36.92
N LYS A 14 19.66 17.43 37.55
CA LYS A 14 20.27 16.30 36.84
C LYS A 14 19.16 15.49 36.15
N PRO A 15 19.28 15.18 34.85
CA PRO A 15 18.30 14.31 34.18
C PRO A 15 18.41 12.88 34.72
N ALA A 16 17.27 12.29 35.05
CA ALA A 16 17.17 10.88 35.42
C ALA A 16 17.60 9.99 34.26
N LYS A 17 18.49 9.03 34.51
CA LYS A 17 18.92 8.04 33.51
C LYS A 17 17.72 7.19 33.08
N ALA A 18 17.32 7.31 31.81
CA ALA A 18 16.34 6.41 31.18
C ALA A 18 16.87 4.97 31.28
N ARG A 19 16.10 4.09 31.89
CA ARG A 19 16.35 2.64 31.88
C ARG A 19 16.04 2.13 30.49
N THR A 20 17.05 1.80 29.70
CA THR A 20 16.89 1.06 28.45
C THR A 20 16.43 -0.37 28.77
N VAL A 21 15.16 -0.64 28.54
CA VAL A 21 14.64 -2.01 28.52
C VAL A 21 15.07 -2.62 27.18
N LYS A 22 16.01 -3.54 27.22
CA LYS A 22 16.39 -4.33 26.05
C LYS A 22 15.21 -5.23 25.68
N PRO A 23 14.74 -5.26 24.41
CA PRO A 23 13.70 -6.19 24.00
C PRO A 23 14.22 -7.64 24.14
N ARG A 24 13.50 -8.46 24.88
CA ARG A 24 13.74 -9.92 24.92
C ARG A 24 13.39 -10.45 23.54
N ARG A 25 14.41 -10.80 22.74
CA ARG A 25 14.25 -11.59 21.53
C ARG A 25 13.94 -13.03 21.93
N HIS A 26 12.70 -13.47 21.89
CA HIS A 26 12.36 -14.88 21.82
C HIS A 26 12.79 -15.37 20.44
N ARG A 27 13.98 -15.96 20.35
CA ARG A 27 14.39 -16.74 19.19
C ARG A 27 13.59 -18.04 19.22
N LEU A 28 12.74 -18.26 18.23
CA LEU A 28 12.32 -19.61 17.89
C LEU A 28 13.57 -20.40 17.52
N HIS A 29 13.82 -21.47 18.23
CA HIS A 29 14.96 -22.35 18.00
C HIS A 29 14.66 -23.16 16.74
N VAL A 30 15.26 -22.78 15.61
CA VAL A 30 15.26 -23.59 14.39
C VAL A 30 16.45 -24.52 14.51
N PRO A 31 16.26 -25.87 14.53
CA PRO A 31 17.37 -26.82 14.56
C PRO A 31 18.18 -26.71 13.27
N PRO A 32 19.51 -26.77 13.31
CA PRO A 32 20.33 -26.83 12.10
C PRO A 32 20.20 -28.22 11.46
N GLY A 33 19.78 -28.23 10.18
CA GLY A 33 19.87 -29.43 9.33
C GLY A 33 18.62 -30.36 9.40
N GLY A 34 17.56 -29.94 8.73
CA GLY A 34 16.40 -30.77 8.43
C GLY A 34 15.77 -30.32 7.11
N ALA A 35 15.26 -31.26 6.35
CA ALA A 35 14.49 -31.02 5.14
C ALA A 35 13.55 -29.81 5.33
N SER A 36 13.46 -28.95 4.34
CA SER A 36 12.54 -27.79 4.27
C SER A 36 11.12 -28.29 4.57
N VAL A 37 10.72 -28.22 5.85
CA VAL A 37 9.32 -28.37 6.21
C VAL A 37 8.64 -27.13 5.68
N THR A 38 7.84 -27.28 4.62
CA THR A 38 7.01 -26.20 4.11
C THR A 38 6.07 -25.79 5.24
N PHE A 39 6.22 -24.51 5.68
CA PHE A 39 5.25 -23.91 6.58
C PHE A 39 3.93 -23.81 5.81
N SER A 40 2.98 -24.63 6.19
CA SER A 40 1.63 -24.59 5.65
C SER A 40 0.68 -25.00 6.76
N PRO A 41 0.25 -24.08 7.60
CA PRO A 41 -0.68 -24.40 8.66
C PRO A 41 -1.99 -24.91 8.06
N THR A 42 -2.37 -26.10 8.45
CA THR A 42 -3.62 -26.78 8.03
C THR A 42 -4.86 -26.13 8.64
N ALA A 43 -4.68 -25.28 9.65
CA ALA A 43 -5.76 -24.57 10.33
C ALA A 43 -5.25 -23.19 10.80
N MET A 44 -5.64 -22.12 10.13
CA MET A 44 -5.33 -20.76 10.56
C MET A 44 -6.10 -20.37 11.82
N SER A 45 -5.41 -19.72 12.76
CA SER A 45 -6.09 -18.98 13.82
C SER A 45 -6.76 -17.71 13.26
N GLN A 46 -7.72 -17.14 14.00
CA GLN A 46 -8.31 -15.84 13.62
C GLN A 46 -7.25 -14.75 13.47
N ALA A 47 -6.22 -14.73 14.34
CA ALA A 47 -5.12 -13.78 14.25
C ALA A 47 -4.33 -13.92 12.93
N MET A 48 -4.16 -15.15 12.43
CA MET A 48 -3.51 -15.39 11.13
C MET A 48 -4.39 -14.90 9.97
N VAL A 49 -5.70 -15.12 10.03
CA VAL A 49 -6.65 -14.58 9.04
C VAL A 49 -6.58 -13.05 9.05
N ASP A 50 -6.65 -12.43 10.22
CA ASP A 50 -6.57 -10.97 10.36
C ASP A 50 -5.24 -10.45 9.78
N ARG A 51 -4.10 -11.08 10.09
CA ARG A 51 -2.79 -10.71 9.57
C ARG A 51 -2.74 -10.81 8.04
N LEU A 52 -3.17 -11.93 7.48
CA LEU A 52 -3.19 -12.14 6.03
C LEU A 52 -4.01 -11.07 5.31
N PHE A 53 -5.24 -10.82 5.76
CA PHE A 53 -6.15 -9.89 5.09
C PHE A 53 -5.79 -8.41 5.32
N TRP A 54 -5.08 -8.08 6.40
CA TRP A 54 -4.50 -6.75 6.55
C TRP A 54 -3.29 -6.53 5.64
N ARG A 55 -2.46 -7.54 5.44
CA ARG A 55 -1.27 -7.45 4.59
C ARG A 55 -1.63 -7.53 3.11
N ALA A 56 -2.45 -8.49 2.72
CA ALA A 56 -2.88 -8.73 1.34
C ALA A 56 -4.07 -7.87 0.89
N GLY A 57 -4.61 -7.01 1.76
CA GLY A 57 -5.79 -6.19 1.44
C GLY A 57 -5.92 -4.95 2.33
N PHE A 58 -7.14 -4.70 2.76
CA PHE A 58 -7.52 -3.56 3.62
C PHE A 58 -8.20 -4.03 4.91
N GLY A 59 -7.80 -5.20 5.41
CA GLY A 59 -8.35 -5.83 6.59
C GLY A 59 -9.45 -6.85 6.27
N PRO A 60 -9.68 -7.80 7.21
CA PRO A 60 -10.69 -8.84 7.05
C PRO A 60 -12.10 -8.29 7.25
N SER A 61 -13.04 -8.79 6.46
CA SER A 61 -14.47 -8.72 6.75
C SER A 61 -14.88 -9.81 7.77
N ALA A 62 -16.12 -9.72 8.28
CA ALA A 62 -16.69 -10.79 9.10
C ALA A 62 -16.76 -12.13 8.32
N ASN A 63 -17.07 -12.06 7.03
CA ASN A 63 -17.10 -13.23 6.16
C ASN A 63 -15.73 -13.85 5.97
N ASP A 64 -14.66 -13.06 5.84
CA ASP A 64 -13.30 -13.59 5.72
C ASP A 64 -12.91 -14.39 6.96
N ARG A 65 -13.21 -13.87 8.16
CA ARG A 65 -12.96 -14.60 9.41
C ARG A 65 -13.79 -15.89 9.52
N ALA A 66 -15.06 -15.85 9.16
CA ALA A 66 -15.94 -17.00 9.19
C ALA A 66 -15.49 -18.09 8.19
N ASN A 67 -15.04 -17.67 7.02
CA ASN A 67 -14.66 -18.58 5.95
C ASN A 67 -13.29 -19.22 6.18
N TRP A 68 -12.32 -18.51 6.78
CA TRP A 68 -10.92 -18.90 6.77
C TRP A 68 -10.37 -19.34 8.12
N THR A 69 -11.01 -18.99 9.26
CA THR A 69 -10.58 -19.51 10.57
C THR A 69 -10.76 -21.03 10.60
N GLY A 70 -9.71 -21.74 10.95
CA GLY A 70 -9.69 -23.21 10.97
C GLY A 70 -9.48 -23.86 9.59
N LYS A 71 -9.21 -23.07 8.53
CA LYS A 71 -8.90 -23.58 7.18
C LYS A 71 -7.40 -23.47 6.88
N PRO A 72 -6.90 -24.22 5.86
CA PRO A 72 -5.50 -24.12 5.45
C PRO A 72 -5.13 -22.72 4.93
N LEU A 73 -3.89 -22.30 5.22
CA LEU A 73 -3.34 -21.04 4.70
C LEU A 73 -3.27 -21.05 3.16
N ASP A 74 -2.84 -22.15 2.59
CA ASP A 74 -2.71 -22.29 1.13
C ASP A 74 -4.05 -22.03 0.43
N ASP A 75 -5.16 -22.56 0.97
CA ASP A 75 -6.50 -22.39 0.40
C ASP A 75 -6.93 -20.90 0.44
N ALA A 76 -6.62 -20.19 1.54
CA ALA A 76 -6.94 -18.78 1.67
C ALA A 76 -6.12 -17.92 0.70
N VAL A 77 -4.82 -18.21 0.57
CA VAL A 77 -3.93 -17.51 -0.38
C VAL A 77 -4.33 -17.82 -1.82
N ASP A 78 -4.62 -19.08 -2.13
CA ASP A 78 -5.08 -19.47 -3.46
C ASP A 78 -6.44 -18.86 -3.80
N SER A 79 -7.33 -18.69 -2.85
CA SER A 79 -8.57 -17.94 -3.04
C SER A 79 -8.32 -16.47 -3.39
N LEU A 80 -7.43 -15.78 -2.66
CA LEU A 80 -7.06 -14.40 -2.95
C LEU A 80 -6.47 -14.24 -4.36
N LEU A 81 -5.64 -15.20 -4.79
CA LEU A 81 -4.95 -15.17 -6.09
C LEU A 81 -5.81 -15.63 -7.28
N ASN A 82 -6.87 -16.40 -7.03
CA ASN A 82 -7.69 -17.03 -8.09
C ASN A 82 -9.12 -16.50 -8.15
N THR A 83 -9.52 -15.60 -7.24
CA THR A 83 -10.82 -14.93 -7.31
C THR A 83 -10.67 -13.63 -8.08
N PRO A 84 -11.40 -13.44 -9.21
CA PRO A 84 -11.38 -12.17 -9.93
C PRO A 84 -11.96 -11.05 -9.07
N GLN A 85 -11.67 -9.81 -9.47
CA GLN A 85 -12.13 -8.63 -8.72
C GLN A 85 -13.64 -8.61 -8.51
N GLY A 86 -14.43 -9.04 -9.49
CA GLY A 86 -15.88 -9.04 -9.41
C GLY A 86 -16.52 -7.64 -9.42
N ALA A 87 -17.85 -7.61 -9.27
CA ALA A 87 -18.59 -6.36 -9.12
C ALA A 87 -18.37 -5.75 -7.74
N LEU A 88 -18.34 -4.43 -7.67
CA LEU A 88 -18.21 -3.71 -6.41
C LEU A 88 -19.47 -3.90 -5.54
N LEU A 89 -19.28 -4.05 -4.23
CA LEU A 89 -20.34 -4.32 -3.28
C LEU A 89 -20.96 -3.02 -2.75
N GLY A 90 -22.25 -3.06 -2.40
CA GLY A 90 -22.94 -1.95 -1.77
C GLY A 90 -23.38 -0.83 -2.71
N ALA A 91 -23.74 0.32 -2.16
CA ALA A 91 -24.25 1.47 -2.90
C ALA A 91 -23.14 2.18 -3.67
N GLU A 92 -23.52 2.80 -4.79
CA GLU A 92 -22.60 3.64 -5.57
C GLU A 92 -22.12 4.85 -4.73
N PRO A 93 -20.85 5.28 -4.93
CA PRO A 93 -20.29 6.41 -4.21
C PRO A 93 -20.92 7.72 -4.61
N SER A 94 -20.91 8.65 -3.67
CA SER A 94 -21.33 10.02 -3.95
C SER A 94 -20.45 11.02 -3.20
N ASN A 95 -20.39 12.25 -3.72
CA ASN A 95 -19.82 13.37 -3.02
C ASN A 95 -20.96 14.35 -2.70
N THR A 96 -21.34 14.42 -1.42
CA THR A 96 -22.46 15.26 -0.94
C THR A 96 -23.78 15.04 -1.71
N GLY A 97 -24.07 13.76 -2.01
CA GLY A 97 -25.30 13.34 -2.72
C GLY A 97 -25.22 13.45 -4.26
N LYS A 98 -24.09 13.85 -4.83
CA LYS A 98 -23.85 13.86 -6.28
C LYS A 98 -22.98 12.65 -6.66
N PRO A 99 -23.21 11.99 -7.80
CA PRO A 99 -22.29 11.00 -8.35
C PRO A 99 -20.88 11.59 -8.49
N LEU A 100 -19.86 10.74 -8.32
CA LEU A 100 -18.47 11.17 -8.54
C LEU A 100 -18.21 11.47 -10.02
N ASP A 101 -17.44 12.51 -10.29
CA ASP A 101 -16.89 12.84 -11.60
C ASP A 101 -15.35 12.80 -11.58
N PRO A 102 -14.75 11.61 -11.73
CA PRO A 102 -13.29 11.46 -11.66
C PRO A 102 -12.51 12.19 -12.75
N THR A 103 -13.18 12.58 -13.83
CA THR A 103 -12.57 13.37 -14.92
C THR A 103 -12.67 14.86 -14.69
N GLY A 104 -13.69 15.29 -13.95
CA GLY A 104 -14.01 16.70 -13.72
C GLY A 104 -13.26 17.35 -12.57
N ASN A 105 -12.88 16.57 -11.54
CA ASN A 105 -12.13 17.10 -10.42
C ASN A 105 -11.23 16.05 -9.72
N ASP A 106 -10.17 16.54 -9.11
CA ASP A 106 -9.13 15.71 -8.50
C ASP A 106 -9.59 14.99 -7.22
N THR A 107 -10.51 15.58 -6.46
CA THR A 107 -11.08 14.96 -5.26
C THR A 107 -11.90 13.72 -5.64
N ASP A 108 -12.76 13.84 -6.63
CA ASP A 108 -13.59 12.73 -7.10
C ASP A 108 -12.73 11.63 -7.77
N LEU A 109 -11.61 11.98 -8.42
CA LEU A 109 -10.62 11.03 -8.91
C LEU A 109 -10.07 10.16 -7.77
N VAL A 110 -9.66 10.77 -6.67
CA VAL A 110 -9.16 10.08 -5.48
C VAL A 110 -10.26 9.22 -4.86
N LEU A 111 -11.44 9.80 -4.63
CA LEU A 111 -12.58 9.13 -4.01
C LEU A 111 -13.05 7.91 -4.81
N ALA A 112 -13.04 7.98 -6.13
CA ALA A 112 -13.43 6.85 -6.99
C ALA A 112 -12.51 5.64 -6.79
N TRP A 113 -11.21 5.87 -6.57
CA TRP A 113 -10.31 4.75 -6.30
C TRP A 113 -10.40 4.26 -4.84
N VAL A 114 -10.55 5.16 -3.87
CA VAL A 114 -10.83 4.78 -2.46
C VAL A 114 -12.11 3.96 -2.37
N ASP A 115 -13.16 4.34 -3.10
CA ASP A 115 -14.41 3.58 -3.20
C ASP A 115 -14.18 2.15 -3.67
N ARG A 116 -13.38 1.96 -4.74
CA ARG A 116 -13.04 0.61 -5.20
C ARG A 116 -12.32 -0.20 -4.13
N MET A 117 -11.39 0.40 -3.38
CA MET A 117 -10.70 -0.26 -2.27
C MET A 117 -11.66 -0.65 -1.14
N VAL A 118 -12.66 0.17 -0.89
CA VAL A 118 -13.69 -0.08 0.13
C VAL A 118 -14.66 -1.18 -0.31
N ARG A 119 -15.15 -1.12 -1.55
CA ARG A 119 -16.24 -1.97 -2.05
C ARG A 119 -15.80 -3.24 -2.77
N THR A 120 -14.51 -3.42 -3.08
CA THR A 120 -14.03 -4.62 -3.78
C THR A 120 -14.29 -5.90 -2.99
N PRO A 121 -14.81 -6.96 -3.61
CA PRO A 121 -14.90 -8.28 -2.99
C PRO A 121 -13.53 -8.99 -2.89
N ASN A 122 -12.58 -8.69 -3.80
CA ASN A 122 -11.20 -9.16 -3.71
C ASN A 122 -10.24 -7.99 -3.44
N PRO A 123 -9.88 -7.75 -2.16
CA PRO A 123 -9.04 -6.61 -1.80
C PRO A 123 -7.59 -6.72 -2.29
N LEU A 124 -7.09 -7.93 -2.61
CA LEU A 124 -5.72 -8.12 -3.11
C LEU A 124 -5.51 -7.41 -4.44
N VAL A 125 -6.51 -7.39 -5.33
CA VAL A 125 -6.41 -6.71 -6.63
C VAL A 125 -6.14 -5.22 -6.45
N GLU A 126 -6.92 -4.53 -5.62
CA GLU A 126 -6.72 -3.09 -5.38
C GLU A 126 -5.47 -2.81 -4.53
N ARG A 127 -5.09 -3.72 -3.62
CA ARG A 127 -3.84 -3.63 -2.86
C ARG A 127 -2.63 -3.68 -3.80
N MET A 128 -2.62 -4.63 -4.75
CA MET A 128 -1.57 -4.77 -5.74
C MET A 128 -1.58 -3.63 -6.76
N THR A 129 -2.76 -3.15 -7.17
CA THR A 129 -2.87 -1.97 -8.04
C THR A 129 -2.22 -0.75 -7.39
N PHE A 130 -2.43 -0.55 -6.08
CA PHE A 130 -1.81 0.54 -5.34
C PHE A 130 -0.31 0.35 -5.16
N PHE A 131 0.15 -0.89 -4.93
CA PHE A 131 1.58 -1.22 -4.93
C PHE A 131 2.23 -0.84 -6.26
N TRP A 132 1.64 -1.24 -7.40
CA TRP A 132 2.16 -0.90 -8.73
C TRP A 132 2.08 0.59 -9.03
N HIS A 133 1.05 1.29 -8.59
CA HIS A 133 0.98 2.75 -8.70
C HIS A 133 2.09 3.45 -7.91
N ARG A 134 2.49 2.90 -6.78
CA ARG A 134 3.62 3.38 -5.98
C ARG A 134 4.96 3.04 -6.63
N HIS A 135 5.03 1.90 -7.32
CA HIS A 135 6.23 1.42 -8.01
C HIS A 135 6.45 2.14 -9.34
N TRP A 136 5.44 2.27 -10.15
CA TRP A 136 5.39 2.99 -11.42
C TRP A 136 4.75 4.37 -11.21
N ALA A 137 5.29 5.15 -10.29
CA ALA A 137 4.66 6.39 -9.87
C ALA A 137 4.56 7.38 -11.03
N ASN A 138 3.39 8.02 -11.12
CA ASN A 138 3.13 9.20 -11.90
C ASN A 138 2.26 10.17 -11.09
N SER A 139 2.18 11.43 -11.48
CA SER A 139 1.52 12.44 -10.67
C SER A 139 0.54 13.28 -11.48
N ARG A 140 -0.65 13.47 -10.91
CA ARG A 140 -1.68 14.39 -11.42
C ARG A 140 -1.16 15.83 -11.55
N VAL A 141 -0.19 16.21 -10.73
CA VAL A 141 0.46 17.53 -10.82
C VAL A 141 1.12 17.75 -12.18
N SER A 142 1.66 16.69 -12.78
CA SER A 142 2.40 16.77 -14.04
C SER A 142 1.68 16.12 -15.23
N VAL A 143 0.64 15.33 -14.99
CA VAL A 143 -0.08 14.61 -16.05
C VAL A 143 -1.49 15.16 -16.21
N SER A 144 -1.79 15.57 -17.42
CA SER A 144 -3.11 16.06 -17.88
C SER A 144 -3.36 15.55 -19.30
N PRO A 145 -4.60 15.19 -19.67
CA PRO A 145 -5.81 15.18 -18.84
C PRO A 145 -5.84 14.04 -17.82
N THR A 146 -6.71 14.15 -16.81
CA THR A 146 -6.94 13.17 -15.74
C THR A 146 -7.19 11.73 -16.26
N GLN A 147 -7.83 11.63 -17.42
CA GLN A 147 -8.15 10.36 -18.07
C GLN A 147 -6.89 9.50 -18.31
N LEU A 148 -5.72 10.10 -18.58
CA LEU A 148 -4.47 9.35 -18.75
C LEU A 148 -4.08 8.58 -17.48
N LEU A 149 -4.27 9.21 -16.31
CA LEU A 149 -4.01 8.56 -15.02
C LEU A 149 -5.00 7.42 -14.75
N MET A 150 -6.26 7.61 -15.12
CA MET A 150 -7.28 6.56 -15.02
C MET A 150 -6.97 5.38 -15.94
N ASN A 151 -6.51 5.63 -17.16
CA ASN A 151 -6.09 4.60 -18.10
C ASN A 151 -4.88 3.81 -17.56
N GLN A 152 -3.87 4.49 -17.00
CA GLN A 152 -2.75 3.80 -16.34
C GLN A 152 -3.21 3.01 -15.11
N ASN A 153 -4.11 3.54 -14.30
CA ASN A 153 -4.67 2.81 -13.17
C ASN A 153 -5.38 1.52 -13.61
N ALA A 154 -6.12 1.58 -14.73
CA ALA A 154 -6.74 0.40 -15.33
C ALA A 154 -5.69 -0.59 -15.85
N LEU A 155 -4.61 -0.11 -16.46
CA LEU A 155 -3.48 -0.92 -16.89
C LEU A 155 -2.83 -1.65 -15.70
N LEU A 156 -2.51 -0.94 -14.61
CA LEU A 156 -1.91 -1.53 -13.42
C LEU A 156 -2.85 -2.56 -12.77
N ARG A 157 -4.16 -2.30 -12.80
CA ARG A 157 -5.17 -3.25 -12.29
C ARG A 157 -5.23 -4.53 -13.14
N LYS A 158 -5.08 -4.45 -14.45
CA LYS A 158 -4.93 -5.62 -15.32
C LYS A 158 -3.81 -6.55 -14.83
N TYR A 159 -2.67 -5.98 -14.43
CA TYR A 159 -1.52 -6.72 -13.89
C TYR A 159 -1.68 -7.13 -12.42
N SER A 160 -2.69 -6.66 -11.75
CA SER A 160 -3.03 -6.98 -10.37
C SER A 160 -4.14 -8.03 -10.24
N ASP A 161 -5.02 -8.14 -11.23
CA ASP A 161 -6.07 -9.18 -11.28
C ASP A 161 -5.48 -10.50 -11.84
N LEU A 162 -4.81 -11.22 -10.95
CA LEU A 162 -4.09 -12.45 -11.26
C LEU A 162 -5.03 -13.66 -11.48
N ALA A 163 -6.31 -13.51 -11.22
CA ALA A 163 -7.32 -14.49 -11.56
C ALA A 163 -7.75 -14.33 -13.02
N ALA A 164 -8.03 -13.11 -13.46
CA ALA A 164 -8.36 -12.81 -14.85
C ALA A 164 -7.15 -12.92 -15.78
N ASN A 165 -5.94 -12.66 -15.27
CA ASN A 165 -4.69 -12.61 -16.02
C ASN A 165 -3.59 -13.46 -15.33
N PRO A 166 -3.71 -14.80 -15.31
CA PRO A 166 -2.84 -15.65 -14.49
C PRO A 166 -1.38 -15.71 -14.97
N ASP A 167 -1.14 -15.41 -16.24
CA ASP A 167 0.16 -15.56 -16.88
C ASP A 167 0.95 -14.24 -17.02
N VAL A 168 0.41 -13.13 -16.52
CA VAL A 168 1.08 -11.84 -16.61
C VAL A 168 2.46 -11.86 -15.93
N SER A 169 3.44 -11.30 -16.63
CA SER A 169 4.80 -11.16 -16.14
C SER A 169 5.15 -9.70 -15.84
N PHE A 170 6.17 -9.50 -15.03
CA PHE A 170 6.74 -8.18 -14.82
C PHE A 170 7.30 -7.59 -16.14
N ARG A 171 7.82 -8.45 -17.04
CA ARG A 171 8.28 -8.03 -18.35
C ARG A 171 7.18 -7.37 -19.16
N ASP A 172 6.03 -8.01 -19.25
CA ASP A 172 4.90 -7.50 -20.03
C ASP A 172 4.40 -6.18 -19.45
N MET A 173 4.29 -6.10 -18.11
CA MET A 173 3.95 -4.86 -17.43
C MET A 173 4.97 -3.75 -17.68
N ALA A 174 6.27 -4.04 -17.60
CA ALA A 174 7.33 -3.06 -17.83
C ALA A 174 7.30 -2.51 -19.27
N LEU A 175 6.99 -3.36 -20.25
CA LEU A 175 6.82 -2.94 -21.64
C LEU A 175 5.60 -2.08 -21.85
N GLU A 176 4.44 -2.47 -21.31
CA GLU A 176 3.21 -1.69 -21.46
C GLU A 176 3.32 -0.35 -20.71
N VAL A 177 3.86 -0.33 -19.50
CA VAL A 177 4.04 0.91 -18.72
C VAL A 177 5.07 1.84 -19.37
N SER A 178 6.16 1.31 -19.95
CA SER A 178 7.14 2.14 -20.68
C SER A 178 6.56 2.85 -21.91
N LYS A 179 5.44 2.36 -22.42
CA LYS A 179 4.71 2.91 -23.57
C LYS A 179 3.39 3.57 -23.16
N ASP A 180 3.08 3.60 -21.87
CA ASP A 180 1.85 4.20 -21.36
C ASP A 180 1.85 5.71 -21.55
N PRO A 181 0.78 6.32 -22.10
CA PRO A 181 0.73 7.77 -22.33
C PRO A 181 0.95 8.61 -21.07
N SER A 182 0.41 8.18 -19.92
CA SER A 182 0.61 8.87 -18.65
C SER A 182 2.08 8.86 -18.22
N MET A 183 2.75 7.70 -18.34
CA MET A 183 4.16 7.55 -18.01
C MET A 183 5.08 8.32 -18.98
N LEU A 184 4.79 8.26 -20.29
CA LEU A 184 5.52 9.03 -21.31
C LEU A 184 5.43 10.54 -21.03
N ARG A 185 4.26 11.03 -20.63
CA ARG A 185 4.08 12.43 -20.25
C ARG A 185 4.81 12.78 -18.98
N TYR A 186 4.67 11.98 -17.95
CA TYR A 186 5.26 12.22 -16.64
C TYR A 186 6.80 12.27 -16.68
N LEU A 187 7.41 11.37 -17.47
CA LEU A 187 8.87 11.26 -17.57
C LEU A 187 9.45 11.91 -18.83
N ASN A 188 8.69 12.78 -19.51
CA ASN A 188 9.11 13.47 -20.73
C ASN A 188 9.52 12.52 -21.87
N GLY A 189 8.98 11.32 -21.92
CA GLY A 189 9.24 10.32 -22.96
C GLY A 189 8.73 10.77 -24.34
N GLU A 190 7.65 11.56 -24.41
CA GLU A 190 7.12 12.14 -25.65
C GLU A 190 8.07 13.18 -26.29
N SER A 191 8.97 13.77 -25.53
CA SER A 191 10.02 14.68 -26.02
C SER A 191 11.35 13.95 -26.30
N ASN A 192 11.44 12.65 -26.03
CA ASN A 192 12.64 11.85 -26.24
C ASN A 192 12.76 11.47 -27.71
N VAL A 193 13.62 12.17 -28.46
CA VAL A 193 13.80 12.04 -29.91
C VAL A 193 15.26 11.85 -30.31
N LYS A 194 15.51 11.29 -31.49
CA LYS A 194 16.85 10.96 -31.99
C LYS A 194 17.85 12.12 -31.98
N GLY A 195 17.36 13.37 -32.16
CA GLY A 195 18.17 14.57 -32.18
C GLY A 195 18.48 15.16 -30.81
N GLY A 196 17.77 14.73 -29.76
CA GLY A 196 17.90 15.18 -28.39
C GLY A 196 17.36 14.13 -27.43
N PRO A 197 18.09 13.00 -27.22
CA PRO A 197 17.65 11.98 -26.28
C PRO A 197 17.48 12.54 -24.87
N ASN A 198 16.33 12.27 -24.25
CA ASN A 198 16.01 12.64 -22.88
C ASN A 198 16.23 11.44 -21.95
N GLU A 199 17.12 11.59 -20.98
CA GLU A 199 17.53 10.49 -20.10
C GLU A 199 16.52 10.20 -18.97
N ASN A 200 15.57 11.07 -18.70
CA ASN A 200 14.72 10.97 -17.53
C ASN A 200 14.00 9.62 -17.44
N HIS A 201 13.27 9.25 -18.49
CA HIS A 201 12.58 7.94 -18.51
C HIS A 201 13.56 6.75 -18.42
N GLY A 202 14.68 6.80 -19.13
CA GLY A 202 15.71 5.76 -19.09
C GLY A 202 16.33 5.60 -17.70
N ARG A 203 16.62 6.71 -17.03
CA ARG A 203 17.19 6.74 -15.68
C ARG A 203 16.22 6.11 -14.68
N GLU A 204 14.99 6.59 -14.64
CA GLU A 204 13.97 6.09 -13.70
C GLU A 204 13.65 4.62 -13.97
N PHE A 205 13.66 4.20 -15.23
CA PHE A 205 13.46 2.81 -15.60
C PHE A 205 14.50 1.88 -14.97
N MET A 206 15.78 2.25 -14.99
CA MET A 206 16.84 1.46 -14.34
C MET A 206 16.88 1.66 -12.82
N GLU A 207 16.78 2.91 -12.35
CA GLU A 207 17.02 3.25 -10.96
C GLU A 207 15.87 2.85 -10.05
N LEU A 208 14.62 3.22 -10.41
CA LEU A 208 13.45 3.06 -9.54
C LEU A 208 12.59 1.86 -9.91
N PHE A 209 12.56 1.48 -11.19
CA PHE A 209 11.56 0.53 -11.65
C PHE A 209 12.11 -0.88 -11.88
N THR A 210 13.42 -1.06 -12.14
CA THR A 210 13.89 -2.39 -12.55
C THR A 210 15.14 -2.93 -11.83
N LEU A 211 16.14 -2.11 -11.55
CA LEU A 211 17.46 -2.57 -11.05
C LEU A 211 17.83 -2.01 -9.68
N GLY A 212 17.47 -0.73 -9.42
CA GLY A 212 18.09 0.05 -8.36
C GLY A 212 19.51 0.50 -8.70
N VAL A 213 20.03 1.52 -8.02
CA VAL A 213 21.40 2.02 -8.23
C VAL A 213 22.43 0.93 -7.94
N ASN A 214 22.25 0.22 -6.84
CA ASN A 214 23.14 -0.83 -6.38
C ASN A 214 22.43 -2.17 -6.28
N HIS A 215 23.14 -3.23 -6.59
CA HIS A 215 22.69 -4.61 -6.42
C HIS A 215 22.39 -4.90 -4.95
N VAL A 216 21.15 -5.31 -4.64
CA VAL A 216 20.64 -5.39 -3.26
C VAL A 216 21.34 -6.43 -2.37
N ILE A 217 22.08 -7.38 -2.95
CA ILE A 217 22.83 -8.42 -2.21
C ILE A 217 24.32 -8.05 -2.13
N THR A 218 24.92 -7.63 -3.24
CA THR A 218 26.37 -7.43 -3.32
C THR A 218 26.82 -5.99 -3.05
N GLY A 219 25.91 -5.02 -3.18
CA GLY A 219 26.21 -3.59 -3.09
C GLY A 219 26.91 -3.00 -4.31
N ALA A 220 27.24 -3.81 -5.32
CA ALA A 220 27.88 -3.34 -6.56
C ALA A 220 26.94 -2.46 -7.38
N LYS A 221 27.47 -1.51 -8.16
CA LYS A 221 26.65 -0.70 -9.06
C LYS A 221 26.02 -1.57 -10.14
N ASN A 222 24.74 -1.37 -10.41
CA ASN A 222 24.00 -2.12 -11.41
C ASN A 222 24.20 -1.58 -12.84
N TYR A 223 24.50 -0.28 -12.99
CA TYR A 223 24.64 0.39 -14.28
C TYR A 223 25.56 1.61 -14.18
N SER A 224 25.96 2.13 -15.30
CA SER A 224 26.74 3.37 -15.45
C SER A 224 25.89 4.48 -16.06
N GLU A 225 26.35 5.74 -15.96
CA GLU A 225 25.72 6.88 -16.64
C GLU A 225 25.69 6.69 -18.17
N ASN A 226 26.69 6.02 -18.75
CA ASN A 226 26.65 5.68 -20.17
C ASN A 226 25.50 4.73 -20.49
N ASP A 227 25.19 3.75 -19.62
CA ASP A 227 24.06 2.85 -19.84
C ASP A 227 22.73 3.61 -19.85
N VAL A 228 22.57 4.63 -18.95
CA VAL A 228 21.41 5.53 -18.95
C VAL A 228 21.27 6.26 -20.28
N ALA A 229 22.35 6.88 -20.77
CA ALA A 229 22.34 7.61 -22.04
C ALA A 229 22.02 6.71 -23.23
N GLN A 230 22.53 5.48 -23.25
CA GLN A 230 22.24 4.51 -24.33
C GLN A 230 20.82 3.95 -24.23
N LEU A 231 20.30 3.74 -23.02
CA LEU A 231 18.91 3.36 -22.80
C LEU A 231 17.95 4.45 -23.28
N ALA A 232 18.24 5.72 -22.99
CA ALA A 232 17.46 6.86 -23.46
C ALA A 232 17.31 6.86 -24.99
N LYS A 233 18.40 6.58 -25.73
CA LYS A 233 18.35 6.44 -27.19
C LYS A 233 17.44 5.30 -27.65
N SER A 234 17.37 4.20 -26.88
CA SER A 234 16.51 3.05 -27.19
C SER A 234 15.03 3.36 -27.00
N PHE A 235 14.71 4.28 -26.09
CA PHE A 235 13.35 4.74 -25.77
C PHE A 235 12.87 5.90 -26.65
N THR A 236 13.66 6.39 -27.60
CA THR A 236 13.23 7.42 -28.54
C THR A 236 12.15 6.92 -29.50
N GLY A 237 11.39 7.83 -30.10
CA GLY A 237 10.44 7.52 -31.16
C GLY A 237 8.99 7.46 -30.73
N TRP A 238 8.70 7.46 -29.45
CA TRP A 238 7.33 7.43 -28.94
C TRP A 238 6.73 8.83 -28.86
N TYR A 239 5.43 8.96 -29.20
CA TYR A 239 4.63 10.16 -28.98
C TYR A 239 3.21 9.77 -28.58
N ILE A 240 2.48 10.71 -28.01
CA ILE A 240 1.13 10.50 -27.49
C ILE A 240 0.11 11.03 -28.49
N ASP A 241 -0.89 10.19 -28.85
CA ASP A 241 -2.12 10.63 -29.47
C ASP A 241 -3.22 10.59 -28.41
N ASP A 242 -3.56 11.75 -27.88
CA ASP A 242 -4.57 11.97 -26.84
C ASP A 242 -5.68 12.92 -27.29
N LYS A 243 -5.93 13.02 -28.60
CA LYS A 243 -7.07 13.78 -29.15
C LYS A 243 -8.39 13.32 -28.56
N ASP A 244 -8.49 12.03 -28.29
CA ASP A 244 -9.52 11.40 -27.45
C ASP A 244 -8.84 10.84 -26.22
N PRO A 245 -8.88 11.52 -25.05
CA PRO A 245 -8.17 11.05 -23.85
C PRO A 245 -8.62 9.67 -23.35
N ALA A 246 -9.88 9.28 -23.59
CA ALA A 246 -10.37 7.95 -23.19
C ALA A 246 -9.68 6.83 -23.96
N ASN A 247 -9.33 7.08 -25.21
CA ASN A 247 -8.64 6.18 -26.12
C ASN A 247 -7.19 6.60 -26.40
N ALA A 248 -6.60 7.40 -25.52
CA ALA A 248 -5.22 7.86 -25.66
C ALA A 248 -4.26 6.68 -25.76
N LYS A 249 -3.31 6.78 -26.69
CA LYS A 249 -2.31 5.74 -26.93
C LYS A 249 -0.97 6.34 -27.32
N ALA A 250 0.07 5.59 -27.03
CA ALA A 250 1.40 5.88 -27.57
C ALA A 250 1.51 5.33 -28.98
N LEU A 251 2.06 6.14 -29.87
CA LEU A 251 2.37 5.78 -31.24
C LEU A 251 3.88 5.87 -31.46
N PHE A 252 4.40 4.98 -32.32
CA PHE A 252 5.83 4.95 -32.66
C PHE A 252 6.06 5.61 -34.02
N ASP A 253 7.00 6.55 -34.04
CA ASP A 253 7.48 7.20 -35.25
C ASP A 253 8.97 6.89 -35.48
N SER A 254 9.26 6.10 -36.51
CA SER A 254 10.64 5.76 -36.88
C SER A 254 11.49 6.96 -37.27
N GLY A 255 10.88 8.05 -37.70
CA GLY A 255 11.54 9.33 -37.97
C GLY A 255 12.09 9.99 -36.72
N ARG A 256 11.49 9.75 -35.57
CA ARG A 256 11.91 10.25 -34.24
C ARG A 256 12.83 9.26 -33.50
N TRP A 257 12.93 8.02 -33.95
CA TRP A 257 13.71 6.99 -33.28
C TRP A 257 15.20 7.07 -33.67
N PHE A 258 16.05 6.86 -32.67
CA PHE A 258 17.50 6.73 -32.88
C PHE A 258 17.83 5.34 -33.46
N ASN A 259 17.86 5.26 -34.78
CA ASN A 259 18.22 4.03 -35.52
C ASN A 259 19.75 3.92 -35.69
N GLY A 260 20.43 3.41 -34.68
CA GLY A 260 21.88 3.24 -34.69
C GLY A 260 22.35 2.34 -33.56
N PRO A 261 23.61 1.90 -33.58
CA PRO A 261 24.16 1.06 -32.53
C PRO A 261 24.18 1.77 -31.19
N LYS A 262 23.84 1.03 -30.13
CA LYS A 262 23.86 1.44 -28.75
C LYS A 262 24.61 0.40 -27.92
N SER A 263 25.43 0.85 -26.98
CA SER A 263 26.17 -0.05 -26.09
C SER A 263 25.57 0.03 -24.69
N VAL A 264 24.74 -0.95 -24.31
CA VAL A 264 24.08 -1.03 -23.01
C VAL A 264 24.65 -2.24 -22.25
N PHE A 265 25.13 -2.03 -21.05
CA PHE A 265 25.84 -3.03 -20.22
C PHE A 265 27.01 -3.71 -21.00
N GLY A 266 27.74 -2.91 -21.80
CA GLY A 266 28.86 -3.41 -22.63
C GLY A 266 28.41 -4.24 -23.82
N LYS A 267 27.14 -4.45 -24.09
CA LYS A 267 26.62 -5.18 -25.26
C LYS A 267 26.22 -4.20 -26.35
N LEU A 268 26.83 -4.35 -27.51
CA LEU A 268 26.54 -3.53 -28.69
C LEU A 268 25.37 -4.11 -29.49
N GLY A 269 24.40 -3.27 -29.84
CA GLY A 269 23.23 -3.67 -30.63
C GLY A 269 22.38 -2.47 -31.04
N ASN A 270 21.48 -2.65 -32.02
CA ASN A 270 20.49 -1.64 -32.37
C ASN A 270 19.21 -1.86 -31.59
N TYR A 271 19.27 -1.59 -30.28
CA TYR A 271 18.16 -1.82 -29.36
C TYR A 271 17.01 -0.82 -29.58
N ASN A 272 15.80 -1.31 -29.64
CA ASN A 272 14.55 -0.58 -29.48
C ASN A 272 14.01 -0.75 -28.04
N THR A 273 12.87 -0.18 -27.73
CA THR A 273 12.24 -0.26 -26.40
C THR A 273 12.09 -1.71 -25.92
N ASP A 274 11.61 -2.62 -26.79
CA ASP A 274 11.32 -4.00 -26.38
C ASP A 274 12.62 -4.77 -26.07
N SER A 275 13.58 -4.72 -26.99
CA SER A 275 14.86 -5.43 -26.83
C SER A 275 15.73 -4.87 -25.70
N VAL A 276 15.66 -3.56 -25.41
CA VAL A 276 16.43 -2.98 -24.32
C VAL A 276 15.79 -3.27 -22.96
N VAL A 277 14.47 -3.34 -22.86
CA VAL A 277 13.78 -3.81 -21.65
C VAL A 277 14.21 -5.24 -21.31
N ASP A 278 14.24 -6.14 -22.30
CA ASP A 278 14.74 -7.51 -22.10
C ASP A 278 16.18 -7.53 -21.59
N LEU A 279 17.04 -6.67 -22.14
CA LEU A 279 18.44 -6.58 -21.74
C LEU A 279 18.58 -6.08 -20.28
N VAL A 280 17.78 -5.11 -19.87
CA VAL A 280 17.74 -4.59 -18.50
C VAL A 280 17.24 -5.66 -17.54
N LEU A 281 16.11 -6.30 -17.84
CA LEU A 281 15.52 -7.34 -16.99
C LEU A 281 16.37 -8.62 -16.92
N GLY A 282 17.31 -8.79 -17.88
CA GLY A 282 18.31 -9.86 -17.90
C GLY A 282 19.50 -9.62 -16.99
N GLN A 283 19.64 -8.45 -16.35
CA GLN A 283 20.75 -8.18 -15.42
C GLN A 283 20.52 -8.86 -14.07
N ASP A 284 21.60 -9.27 -13.41
CA ASP A 284 21.56 -9.99 -12.13
C ASP A 284 20.89 -9.17 -11.00
N GLY A 285 20.95 -7.84 -11.07
CA GLY A 285 20.35 -6.94 -10.10
C GLY A 285 18.81 -6.90 -10.15
N HIS A 286 18.19 -7.29 -11.29
CA HIS A 286 16.75 -7.15 -11.49
C HIS A 286 15.91 -7.99 -10.51
N ALA A 287 16.11 -9.30 -10.52
CA ALA A 287 15.23 -10.19 -9.75
C ALA A 287 15.31 -9.92 -8.24
N PRO A 288 16.48 -9.78 -7.61
CA PRO A 288 16.56 -9.45 -6.19
C PRO A 288 15.93 -8.09 -5.86
N TYR A 289 16.00 -7.11 -6.75
CA TYR A 289 15.41 -5.79 -6.57
C TYR A 289 13.88 -5.87 -6.50
N ILE A 290 13.25 -6.50 -7.48
CA ILE A 290 11.77 -6.63 -7.54
C ILE A 290 11.24 -7.51 -6.40
N VAL A 291 11.90 -8.65 -6.14
CA VAL A 291 11.52 -9.53 -5.03
C VAL A 291 11.58 -8.79 -3.69
N LYS A 292 12.65 -8.02 -3.44
CA LYS A 292 12.79 -7.22 -2.22
C LYS A 292 11.71 -6.15 -2.10
N LYS A 293 11.36 -5.46 -3.20
CA LYS A 293 10.30 -4.44 -3.20
C LYS A 293 8.94 -5.07 -2.91
N LEU A 294 8.61 -6.17 -3.58
CA LEU A 294 7.34 -6.86 -3.37
C LEU A 294 7.25 -7.48 -1.98
N TRP A 295 8.34 -8.06 -1.48
CA TRP A 295 8.43 -8.55 -0.09
C TRP A 295 8.11 -7.44 0.93
N GLY A 296 8.70 -6.26 0.76
CA GLY A 296 8.50 -5.12 1.66
C GLY A 296 7.09 -4.55 1.69
N GLU A 297 6.21 -4.93 0.74
CA GLU A 297 4.79 -4.58 0.79
C GLU A 297 4.04 -5.37 1.85
N PHE A 298 4.49 -6.61 2.12
CA PHE A 298 3.81 -7.54 3.02
C PHE A 298 4.56 -7.80 4.32
N MET A 299 5.87 -7.56 4.36
CA MET A 299 6.75 -7.87 5.48
C MET A 299 7.38 -6.62 6.08
N PRO A 300 7.48 -6.51 7.42
CA PRO A 300 8.07 -5.34 8.09
C PRO A 300 9.59 -5.32 8.02
N THR A 301 10.21 -6.47 7.73
CA THR A 301 11.68 -6.64 7.68
C THR A 301 12.11 -7.13 6.30
N PRO A 302 13.31 -6.76 5.84
CA PRO A 302 13.85 -7.30 4.59
C PRO A 302 13.91 -8.84 4.62
N PRO A 303 13.81 -9.50 3.45
CA PRO A 303 13.95 -10.95 3.37
C PRO A 303 15.37 -11.37 3.80
N PRO A 304 15.54 -12.52 4.47
CA PRO A 304 16.85 -13.12 4.66
C PRO A 304 17.54 -13.35 3.30
N THR A 305 18.87 -13.22 3.25
CA THR A 305 19.61 -13.33 1.99
C THR A 305 19.31 -14.64 1.24
N ALA A 306 19.24 -15.76 1.94
CA ALA A 306 18.93 -17.06 1.34
C ALA A 306 17.51 -17.09 0.74
N THR A 307 16.51 -16.54 1.44
CA THR A 307 15.14 -16.41 0.95
C THR A 307 15.10 -15.51 -0.28
N LEU A 308 15.78 -14.35 -0.25
CA LEU A 308 15.86 -13.44 -1.38
C LEU A 308 16.47 -14.12 -2.61
N GLN A 309 17.58 -14.84 -2.44
CA GLN A 309 18.24 -15.59 -3.53
C GLN A 309 17.33 -16.66 -4.11
N LYS A 310 16.68 -17.46 -3.26
CA LYS A 310 15.76 -18.52 -3.70
C LYS A 310 14.57 -17.92 -4.48
N LEU A 311 13.87 -16.95 -3.92
CA LEU A 311 12.71 -16.33 -4.56
C LEU A 311 13.11 -15.64 -5.88
N SER A 312 14.31 -15.04 -5.95
CA SER A 312 14.82 -14.43 -7.18
C SER A 312 15.08 -15.47 -8.26
N ALA A 313 15.65 -16.63 -7.91
CA ALA A 313 15.90 -17.71 -8.85
C ALA A 313 14.57 -18.31 -9.36
N ASP A 314 13.62 -18.57 -8.45
CA ASP A 314 12.29 -19.11 -8.79
C ASP A 314 11.51 -18.13 -9.70
N TYR A 315 11.59 -16.83 -9.42
CA TYR A 315 10.95 -15.77 -10.22
C TYR A 315 11.51 -15.71 -11.65
N VAL A 316 12.84 -15.82 -11.81
CA VAL A 316 13.47 -15.85 -13.14
C VAL A 316 13.11 -17.13 -13.88
N ALA A 317 13.22 -18.28 -13.22
CA ALA A 317 12.86 -19.59 -13.80
C ALA A 317 11.39 -19.67 -14.20
N GLY A 318 10.50 -19.03 -13.43
CA GLY A 318 9.06 -18.91 -13.71
C GLY A 318 8.71 -17.87 -14.78
N GLY A 319 9.66 -17.33 -15.53
CA GLY A 319 9.41 -16.34 -16.58
C GLY A 319 9.00 -14.97 -16.05
N ARG A 320 9.40 -14.62 -14.85
CA ARG A 320 9.08 -13.36 -14.15
C ARG A 320 7.57 -13.16 -13.93
N LYS A 321 6.81 -14.26 -13.80
CA LYS A 321 5.38 -14.21 -13.48
C LYS A 321 5.16 -13.70 -12.06
N ILE A 322 4.15 -12.84 -11.90
CA ILE A 322 3.85 -12.17 -10.63
C ILE A 322 3.14 -13.12 -9.65
N LYS A 323 2.20 -13.93 -10.14
CA LYS A 323 1.35 -14.80 -9.32
C LYS A 323 2.13 -15.83 -8.49
N PRO A 324 3.08 -16.62 -9.05
CA PRO A 324 3.86 -17.57 -8.26
C PRO A 324 4.73 -16.90 -7.20
N LEU A 325 5.34 -15.75 -7.53
CA LEU A 325 6.15 -14.99 -6.57
C LEU A 325 5.28 -14.47 -5.41
N LEU A 326 4.12 -13.92 -5.71
CA LEU A 326 3.21 -13.40 -4.69
C LEU A 326 2.68 -14.52 -3.79
N ARG A 327 2.36 -15.70 -4.38
CA ARG A 327 1.98 -16.89 -3.59
C ARG A 327 3.08 -17.25 -2.59
N SER A 328 4.32 -17.36 -3.06
CA SER A 328 5.47 -17.70 -2.20
C SER A 328 5.68 -16.69 -1.07
N ILE A 329 5.43 -15.40 -1.30
CA ILE A 329 5.55 -14.36 -0.28
C ILE A 329 4.40 -14.46 0.74
N LEU A 330 3.16 -14.66 0.29
CA LEU A 330 1.98 -14.71 1.18
C LEU A 330 1.88 -16.01 2.00
N THR A 331 2.57 -17.05 1.57
CA THR A 331 2.68 -18.32 2.34
C THR A 331 3.98 -18.41 3.15
N ASP A 332 4.84 -17.39 3.13
CA ASP A 332 6.10 -17.41 3.90
C ASP A 332 5.82 -17.28 5.40
N PRO A 333 6.48 -18.12 6.26
CA PRO A 333 6.27 -18.10 7.71
C PRO A 333 6.56 -16.74 8.35
N GLN A 334 7.43 -15.90 7.78
CA GLN A 334 7.72 -14.57 8.30
C GLN A 334 6.51 -13.63 8.31
N LEU A 335 5.52 -13.88 7.45
CA LEU A 335 4.26 -13.13 7.47
C LEU A 335 3.54 -13.26 8.83
N PHE A 336 3.72 -14.38 9.51
CA PHE A 336 3.04 -14.74 10.75
C PHE A 336 3.95 -14.73 11.98
N GLU A 337 5.20 -14.29 11.83
CA GLU A 337 6.08 -14.06 12.99
C GLU A 337 5.48 -13.00 13.93
N SER A 338 5.63 -13.22 15.23
CA SER A 338 5.08 -12.31 16.26
C SER A 338 3.60 -11.99 16.01
N ILE A 339 2.79 -13.02 15.80
CA ILE A 339 1.37 -12.87 15.42
C ILE A 339 0.57 -12.02 16.43
N ASP A 340 0.95 -12.10 17.70
CA ASP A 340 0.33 -11.35 18.79
C ASP A 340 0.91 -9.93 18.98
N GLU A 341 1.89 -9.54 18.17
CA GLU A 341 2.55 -8.25 18.21
C GLU A 341 2.62 -7.65 16.80
N PRO A 342 1.52 -7.09 16.27
CA PRO A 342 1.54 -6.44 14.95
C PRO A 342 2.62 -5.35 14.90
N ASN A 343 3.43 -5.37 13.84
CA ASN A 343 4.67 -4.60 13.79
C ASN A 343 4.87 -3.82 12.48
N MET A 344 3.86 -3.77 11.61
CA MET A 344 3.87 -2.98 10.39
C MET A 344 2.83 -1.88 10.46
N ILE A 345 3.26 -0.63 10.35
CA ILE A 345 2.35 0.52 10.38
C ILE A 345 1.47 0.50 9.13
N LYS A 346 0.15 0.63 9.34
CA LYS A 346 -0.80 0.77 8.23
C LYS A 346 -0.52 2.05 7.46
N PRO A 347 -0.24 1.99 6.14
CA PRO A 347 -0.25 3.18 5.31
C PRO A 347 -1.59 3.90 5.41
N PRO A 348 -1.65 5.23 5.25
CA PRO A 348 -2.90 5.98 5.32
C PRO A 348 -4.03 5.40 4.47
N ILE A 349 -3.74 5.00 3.23
CA ILE A 349 -4.74 4.39 2.34
C ILE A 349 -5.30 3.08 2.90
N VAL A 350 -4.47 2.25 3.54
CA VAL A 350 -4.92 1.01 4.18
C VAL A 350 -5.72 1.31 5.44
N PHE A 351 -5.31 2.32 6.21
CA PHE A 351 -6.03 2.74 7.41
C PHE A 351 -7.43 3.26 7.08
N VAL A 352 -7.54 4.20 6.12
CA VAL A 352 -8.81 4.81 5.71
C VAL A 352 -9.74 3.77 5.10
N SER A 353 -9.29 3.05 4.07
CA SER A 353 -10.12 2.04 3.40
C SER A 353 -10.52 0.90 4.34
N GLY A 354 -9.60 0.46 5.19
CA GLY A 354 -9.84 -0.61 6.15
C GLY A 354 -10.86 -0.24 7.23
N ALA A 355 -10.80 0.97 7.77
CA ALA A 355 -11.77 1.44 8.74
C ALA A 355 -13.18 1.54 8.13
N MET A 356 -13.30 2.06 6.90
CA MET A 356 -14.59 2.13 6.20
C MET A 356 -15.15 0.73 5.92
N ARG A 357 -14.31 -0.20 5.43
CA ARG A 357 -14.69 -1.61 5.23
C ARG A 357 -15.17 -2.28 6.51
N ALA A 358 -14.43 -2.12 7.61
CA ALA A 358 -14.77 -2.71 8.90
C ALA A 358 -16.13 -2.23 9.44
N MET A 359 -16.50 -1.00 9.11
CA MET A 359 -17.79 -0.39 9.50
C MET A 359 -18.90 -0.55 8.45
N GLY A 360 -18.63 -1.16 7.30
CA GLY A 360 -19.59 -1.29 6.21
C GLY A 360 -20.03 0.05 5.60
N LEU A 361 -19.11 1.02 5.52
CA LEU A 361 -19.41 2.37 5.03
C LEU A 361 -18.93 2.55 3.58
N GLY A 362 -19.71 3.30 2.80
CA GLY A 362 -19.36 3.77 1.45
C GLY A 362 -18.90 5.23 1.45
N ILE A 363 -18.46 5.72 0.29
CA ILE A 363 -18.08 7.11 0.07
C ILE A 363 -19.34 7.96 -0.06
N THR A 364 -19.46 9.00 0.79
CA THR A 364 -20.61 9.93 0.78
C THR A 364 -20.20 11.40 0.90
N SER A 365 -18.90 11.69 1.06
CA SER A 365 -18.33 13.03 1.22
C SER A 365 -16.88 13.08 0.81
N THR A 366 -16.27 14.27 0.81
CA THR A 366 -14.83 14.48 0.57
C THR A 366 -13.94 13.95 1.69
N GLY A 367 -14.47 13.73 2.89
CA GLY A 367 -13.71 13.41 4.09
C GLY A 367 -12.57 12.39 3.91
N PRO A 368 -12.79 11.23 3.26
CA PRO A 368 -11.70 10.27 3.02
C PRO A 368 -10.52 10.84 2.25
N ALA A 369 -10.74 11.68 1.23
CA ALA A 369 -9.68 12.34 0.46
C ALA A 369 -8.97 13.41 1.30
N ASP A 370 -9.71 14.23 2.04
CA ASP A 370 -9.18 15.31 2.89
C ASP A 370 -8.27 14.74 4.01
N TYR A 371 -8.67 13.62 4.61
CA TYR A 371 -7.86 12.96 5.63
C TYR A 371 -6.66 12.21 5.05
N LEU A 372 -6.74 11.65 3.83
CA LEU A 372 -5.59 11.09 3.14
C LEU A 372 -4.54 12.17 2.84
N ASP A 373 -4.97 13.37 2.46
CA ASP A 373 -4.09 14.53 2.30
C ASP A 373 -3.41 14.92 3.62
N SER A 374 -4.20 15.06 4.69
CA SER A 374 -3.69 15.34 6.04
C SER A 374 -2.71 14.29 6.57
N MET A 375 -2.82 13.03 6.11
CA MET A 375 -1.91 11.93 6.44
C MET A 375 -0.76 11.78 5.44
N GLY A 376 -0.73 12.55 4.33
CA GLY A 376 0.35 12.60 3.36
C GLY A 376 0.39 11.45 2.35
N GLN A 377 -0.73 10.74 2.12
CA GLN A 377 -0.81 9.69 1.09
C GLN A 377 -2.10 9.80 0.26
N VAL A 378 -2.03 10.59 -0.80
CA VAL A 378 -3.16 10.81 -1.71
C VAL A 378 -2.92 10.02 -3.00
N PRO A 379 -3.78 9.04 -3.37
CA PRO A 379 -3.71 8.37 -4.67
C PRO A 379 -3.60 9.37 -5.83
N TYR A 380 -2.78 9.07 -6.84
CA TYR A 380 -2.43 9.93 -7.97
C TYR A 380 -1.58 11.17 -7.65
N PHE A 381 -1.21 11.42 -6.39
CA PHE A 381 -0.39 12.54 -5.98
C PHE A 381 0.87 12.11 -5.21
N PRO A 382 1.70 11.20 -5.75
CA PRO A 382 2.95 10.88 -5.09
C PRO A 382 3.85 12.11 -5.02
N PRO A 383 4.60 12.30 -3.92
CA PRO A 383 5.48 13.46 -3.75
C PRO A 383 6.66 13.45 -4.71
N THR A 384 7.08 12.29 -5.18
CA THR A 384 8.20 12.12 -6.12
C THR A 384 7.95 10.92 -7.05
N VAL A 385 8.81 10.75 -8.06
CA VAL A 385 8.81 9.58 -8.94
C VAL A 385 9.10 8.26 -8.20
N ALA A 386 9.70 8.31 -7.01
CA ALA A 386 9.90 7.15 -6.14
C ALA A 386 8.65 6.75 -5.35
N GLY A 387 7.54 7.49 -5.51
CA GLY A 387 6.31 7.26 -4.75
C GLY A 387 6.34 7.89 -3.36
N TRP A 388 5.80 7.21 -2.35
CA TRP A 388 5.78 7.65 -0.95
C TRP A 388 6.78 6.85 -0.11
N GLU A 389 7.39 7.52 0.85
CA GLU A 389 8.13 6.84 1.91
C GLU A 389 7.14 6.01 2.76
N GLY A 390 7.65 4.94 3.36
CA GLY A 390 6.84 4.00 4.13
C GLY A 390 7.26 3.90 5.60
N GLY A 391 6.62 2.99 6.33
CA GLY A 391 7.00 2.65 7.70
C GLY A 391 6.70 3.77 8.70
N LEU A 392 7.68 4.13 9.52
CA LEU A 392 7.52 5.12 10.60
C LEU A 392 7.13 6.53 10.11
N SER A 393 7.40 6.89 8.85
CA SER A 393 6.99 8.20 8.30
C SER A 393 5.48 8.42 8.34
N TRP A 394 4.68 7.34 8.35
CA TRP A 394 3.23 7.39 8.43
C TRP A 394 2.66 7.72 9.83
N LEU A 395 3.50 7.79 10.85
CA LEU A 395 3.03 7.95 12.23
C LEU A 395 3.83 9.03 12.96
N ASN A 396 3.32 10.24 12.93
CA ASN A 396 3.78 11.39 13.70
C ASN A 396 2.57 12.07 14.38
N THR A 397 2.78 13.11 15.14
CA THR A 397 1.73 13.79 15.91
C THR A 397 0.58 14.27 15.00
N ASN A 398 0.90 14.85 13.85
CA ASN A 398 -0.12 15.40 12.94
C ASN A 398 -0.92 14.27 12.28
N THR A 399 -0.25 13.25 11.77
CA THR A 399 -0.92 12.11 11.13
C THR A 399 -1.72 11.28 12.14
N ALA A 400 -1.26 11.16 13.39
CA ALA A 400 -2.03 10.52 14.47
C ALA A 400 -3.31 11.30 14.76
N LEU A 401 -3.23 12.63 14.87
CA LEU A 401 -4.42 13.48 15.06
C LEU A 401 -5.39 13.35 13.88
N ALA A 402 -4.90 13.35 12.64
CA ALA A 402 -5.71 13.15 11.46
C ALA A 402 -6.42 11.77 11.47
N ARG A 403 -5.75 10.70 11.91
CA ARG A 403 -6.35 9.36 12.03
C ARG A 403 -7.47 9.32 13.07
N PHE A 404 -7.28 9.95 14.23
CA PHE A 404 -8.35 10.10 15.24
C PHE A 404 -9.50 10.94 14.71
N GLY A 405 -9.23 12.07 14.06
CA GLY A 405 -10.24 12.92 13.44
C GLY A 405 -11.07 12.17 12.40
N PHE A 406 -10.40 11.46 11.48
CA PHE A 406 -11.06 10.64 10.46
C PHE A 406 -12.07 9.66 11.06
N ILE A 407 -11.65 8.86 12.05
CA ILE A 407 -12.54 7.87 12.67
C ILE A 407 -13.71 8.56 13.39
N GLY A 408 -13.45 9.66 14.12
CA GLY A 408 -14.49 10.44 14.78
C GLY A 408 -15.54 10.97 13.81
N ASP A 409 -15.11 11.55 12.71
CA ASP A 409 -15.97 12.11 11.67
C ASP A 409 -16.78 11.04 10.94
N VAL A 410 -16.16 9.93 10.57
CA VAL A 410 -16.84 8.82 9.88
C VAL A 410 -17.91 8.19 10.76
N ILE A 411 -17.65 8.00 12.06
CA ILE A 411 -18.65 7.51 13.02
C ILE A 411 -19.75 8.55 13.24
N GLY A 412 -19.39 9.81 13.43
CA GLY A 412 -20.33 10.90 13.69
C GLY A 412 -21.31 11.12 12.53
N ASN A 413 -20.82 11.01 11.30
CA ASN A 413 -21.59 11.20 10.07
C ASN A 413 -22.12 9.89 9.45
N ALA A 414 -22.01 8.77 10.17
CA ALA A 414 -22.50 7.48 9.68
C ALA A 414 -23.98 7.53 9.28
N PRO A 415 -24.35 6.99 8.10
CA PRO A 415 -25.75 7.00 7.64
C PRO A 415 -26.68 6.25 8.58
N ASN A 416 -27.94 6.69 8.65
CA ASN A 416 -28.96 5.97 9.39
C ASN A 416 -29.12 4.56 8.82
N GLY A 417 -29.26 3.56 9.69
CA GLY A 417 -29.38 2.16 9.30
C GLY A 417 -28.02 1.44 9.07
N SER A 418 -26.88 2.17 9.04
CA SER A 418 -25.57 1.51 8.97
C SER A 418 -25.16 0.96 10.35
N PRO A 419 -24.37 -0.14 10.41
CA PRO A 419 -23.80 -0.66 11.65
C PRO A 419 -22.96 0.36 12.42
N ALA A 420 -22.35 1.30 11.70
CA ALA A 420 -21.54 2.38 12.27
C ALA A 420 -22.38 3.47 12.97
N LYS A 421 -23.68 3.57 12.68
CA LYS A 421 -24.56 4.58 13.33
C LYS A 421 -24.68 4.32 14.82
N VAL A 422 -24.37 5.33 15.60
CA VAL A 422 -24.51 5.25 17.05
C VAL A 422 -25.94 5.59 17.46
N ALA A 423 -26.58 4.63 18.13
CA ALA A 423 -27.87 4.82 18.74
C ALA A 423 -27.75 4.94 20.27
N ASP A 424 -28.67 5.68 20.90
CA ASP A 424 -28.82 5.70 22.34
C ASP A 424 -29.41 4.36 22.83
N VAL A 425 -28.77 3.75 23.81
CA VAL A 425 -29.28 2.55 24.49
C VAL A 425 -29.32 2.82 26.00
N PRO A 426 -30.50 3.13 26.56
CA PRO A 426 -30.66 3.31 28.00
C PRO A 426 -30.29 2.05 28.79
N ASN A 427 -29.74 2.23 29.99
CA ASN A 427 -29.38 1.17 30.92
C ASN A 427 -28.39 0.11 30.39
N GLU A 428 -27.64 0.44 29.33
CA GLU A 428 -26.63 -0.44 28.80
C GLU A 428 -25.45 -0.58 29.79
N THR A 429 -25.12 -1.82 30.15
CA THR A 429 -23.97 -2.09 31.02
C THR A 429 -22.64 -1.72 30.33
N PRO A 430 -21.54 -1.46 31.08
CA PRO A 430 -20.24 -1.20 30.48
C PRO A 430 -19.75 -2.31 29.52
N GLN A 431 -19.97 -3.58 29.89
CA GLN A 431 -19.60 -4.72 29.05
C GLN A 431 -20.46 -4.76 27.78
N ALA A 432 -21.77 -4.59 27.87
CA ALA A 432 -22.64 -4.57 26.68
C ALA A 432 -22.28 -3.40 25.73
N ALA A 433 -21.92 -2.23 26.30
CA ALA A 433 -21.46 -1.10 25.51
C ALA A 433 -20.16 -1.39 24.77
N PHE A 434 -19.20 -2.05 25.43
CA PHE A 434 -17.96 -2.50 24.80
C PHE A 434 -18.26 -3.51 23.68
N ASP A 435 -19.04 -4.54 23.93
CA ASP A 435 -19.33 -5.60 22.95
C ASP A 435 -20.09 -5.06 21.73
N ARG A 436 -21.03 -4.14 21.95
CA ARG A 436 -21.72 -3.46 20.85
C ARG A 436 -20.79 -2.58 20.01
N ALA A 437 -19.91 -1.82 20.66
CA ALA A 437 -18.91 -1.03 19.95
C ALA A 437 -17.94 -1.92 19.17
N PHE A 438 -17.47 -3.00 19.80
CA PHE A 438 -16.53 -3.96 19.21
C PHE A 438 -17.10 -4.64 17.96
N GLY A 439 -18.35 -5.12 18.03
CA GLY A 439 -19.03 -5.69 16.87
C GLY A 439 -19.26 -4.68 15.75
N ALA A 440 -19.67 -3.44 16.09
CA ALA A 440 -19.96 -2.39 15.12
C ALA A 440 -18.73 -1.92 14.30
N VAL A 441 -17.52 -2.15 14.80
CA VAL A 441 -16.28 -1.79 14.13
C VAL A 441 -15.52 -3.01 13.57
N GLY A 442 -16.23 -4.13 13.38
CA GLY A 442 -15.70 -5.33 12.75
C GLY A 442 -14.79 -6.16 13.66
N ALA A 443 -14.93 -6.07 14.98
CA ALA A 443 -14.20 -6.86 15.98
C ALA A 443 -12.68 -6.88 15.76
N PRO A 444 -12.01 -5.70 15.77
CA PRO A 444 -10.59 -5.61 15.46
C PRO A 444 -9.73 -6.37 16.49
N TRP A 445 -8.58 -6.84 16.06
CA TRP A 445 -7.58 -7.35 16.99
C TRP A 445 -7.17 -6.24 17.98
N MET A 446 -7.04 -6.59 19.25
CA MET A 446 -6.56 -5.72 20.31
C MET A 446 -5.69 -6.51 21.29
N SER A 447 -4.58 -5.92 21.71
CA SER A 447 -3.77 -6.43 22.82
C SER A 447 -4.62 -6.48 24.13
N ALA A 448 -4.21 -7.34 25.04
CA ALA A 448 -4.89 -7.44 26.36
C ALA A 448 -4.90 -6.09 27.09
N GLY A 449 -3.81 -5.32 26.98
CA GLY A 449 -3.70 -3.98 27.60
C GLY A 449 -4.67 -2.96 27.00
N THR A 450 -4.75 -2.88 25.65
CA THR A 450 -5.69 -1.99 24.96
C THR A 450 -7.12 -2.38 25.26
N ARG A 451 -7.46 -3.68 25.23
CA ARG A 451 -8.79 -4.17 25.56
C ARG A 451 -9.21 -3.78 26.98
N ALA A 452 -8.34 -4.02 27.97
CA ALA A 452 -8.60 -3.65 29.36
C ALA A 452 -8.80 -2.15 29.54
N ALA A 453 -7.97 -1.32 28.90
CA ALA A 453 -8.08 0.14 28.97
C ALA A 453 -9.41 0.64 28.36
N ILE A 454 -9.85 0.07 27.25
CA ILE A 454 -11.13 0.45 26.60
C ILE A 454 -12.34 -0.04 27.44
N GLN A 455 -12.27 -1.22 28.04
CA GLN A 455 -13.30 -1.73 28.98
C GLN A 455 -13.39 -0.85 30.24
N ASP A 456 -12.27 -0.45 30.79
CA ASP A 456 -12.21 0.47 31.93
C ASP A 456 -12.81 1.84 31.59
N TYR A 457 -12.53 2.39 30.39
CA TYR A 457 -13.20 3.60 29.90
C TYR A 457 -14.71 3.40 29.80
N ALA A 458 -15.20 2.26 29.29
CA ALA A 458 -16.64 1.98 29.22
C ALA A 458 -17.32 2.04 30.59
N GLY A 459 -16.62 1.62 31.67
CA GLY A 459 -17.09 1.65 33.05
C GLY A 459 -17.10 3.03 33.69
N ARG A 460 -16.14 3.90 33.29
CA ARG A 460 -15.99 5.24 33.91
C ARG A 460 -16.72 6.36 33.14
N ALA A 461 -17.06 6.13 31.87
CA ALA A 461 -17.73 7.14 31.05
C ALA A 461 -19.11 7.50 31.60
N SER A 462 -19.44 8.79 31.55
CA SER A 462 -20.79 9.27 31.96
C SER A 462 -21.90 8.63 31.11
N VAL A 463 -22.99 8.26 31.74
CA VAL A 463 -24.20 7.71 31.10
C VAL A 463 -25.48 8.40 31.56
N LYS A 464 -25.35 9.58 32.19
CA LYS A 464 -26.46 10.31 32.83
C LYS A 464 -27.48 10.81 31.82
N SER A 465 -27.09 11.08 30.60
CA SER A 465 -27.97 11.56 29.54
C SER A 465 -27.84 10.72 28.27
N SER A 466 -28.81 10.84 27.35
CA SER A 466 -28.70 10.29 26.00
C SER A 466 -27.41 10.74 25.29
N LYS A 467 -27.07 12.03 25.42
CA LYS A 467 -25.84 12.61 24.86
C LYS A 467 -24.59 11.91 25.41
N ASP A 468 -24.53 11.64 26.72
CA ASP A 468 -23.42 10.96 27.35
C ASP A 468 -23.27 9.52 26.84
N ARG A 469 -24.35 8.76 26.72
CA ARG A 469 -24.36 7.37 26.23
C ARG A 469 -23.94 7.30 24.78
N ILE A 470 -24.40 8.22 23.94
CA ILE A 470 -23.93 8.36 22.54
C ILE A 470 -22.43 8.68 22.50
N ALA A 471 -21.97 9.66 23.29
CA ALA A 471 -20.55 10.03 23.36
C ALA A 471 -19.68 8.87 23.81
N ARG A 472 -20.12 8.07 24.81
CA ARG A 472 -19.44 6.84 25.24
C ARG A 472 -19.27 5.88 24.05
N GLN A 473 -20.30 5.64 23.27
CA GLN A 473 -20.26 4.73 22.13
C GLN A 473 -19.35 5.26 20.98
N VAL A 474 -19.42 6.54 20.67
CA VAL A 474 -18.51 7.16 19.67
C VAL A 474 -17.06 6.97 20.11
N MET A 475 -16.75 7.29 21.37
CA MET A 475 -15.37 7.19 21.87
C MET A 475 -14.87 5.75 21.93
N LEU A 476 -15.71 4.78 22.35
CA LEU A 476 -15.33 3.36 22.34
C LEU A 476 -14.91 2.90 20.94
N ARG A 477 -15.72 3.20 19.92
CA ARG A 477 -15.43 2.86 18.53
C ARG A 477 -14.19 3.59 18.02
N THR A 478 -14.03 4.87 18.37
CA THR A 478 -12.84 5.67 17.99
C THR A 478 -11.59 5.07 18.60
N LEU A 479 -11.58 4.71 19.87
CA LEU A 479 -10.43 4.08 20.53
C LEU A 479 -10.08 2.72 19.91
N MET A 480 -11.08 1.93 19.48
CA MET A 480 -10.88 0.64 18.83
C MET A 480 -10.29 0.76 17.42
N LEU A 481 -10.61 1.83 16.67
CA LEU A 481 -10.17 2.01 15.27
C LEU A 481 -9.01 3.00 15.11
N ALA A 482 -8.76 3.87 16.07
CA ALA A 482 -7.67 4.86 16.02
C ALA A 482 -6.66 4.72 17.18
N GLY A 483 -6.91 3.85 18.15
CA GLY A 483 -5.97 3.54 19.23
C GLY A 483 -4.67 2.90 18.73
N PRO A 484 -3.69 2.66 19.62
CA PRO A 484 -2.35 2.19 19.25
C PRO A 484 -2.35 0.92 18.38
N ASP A 485 -3.14 -0.08 18.77
CA ASP A 485 -3.21 -1.37 18.07
C ASP A 485 -3.84 -1.24 16.67
N ALA A 486 -4.71 -0.26 16.47
CA ALA A 486 -5.33 -0.01 15.18
C ALA A 486 -4.38 0.62 14.15
N GLN A 487 -3.22 1.15 14.60
CA GLN A 487 -2.23 1.76 13.72
C GLN A 487 -1.36 0.73 12.99
N VAL A 488 -1.36 -0.51 13.46
CA VAL A 488 -0.48 -1.58 12.98
C VAL A 488 -1.28 -2.75 12.41
N MET A 489 -0.59 -3.58 11.60
CA MET A 489 -1.15 -4.75 10.92
C MET A 489 -0.15 -5.91 10.90
#